data_04d4f6e7ab1ef3fd91778d6e85c83a3e
#
_entry.id   04d4f6e7ab1ef3fd91778d6e85c83a3e
#
_cell.length_a   1.000
_cell.length_b   1.000
_cell.length_c   1.000
_cell.angle_alpha   90.00
_cell.angle_beta   90.00
_cell.angle_gamma   90.00
#
_symmetry.space_group_name_H-M   'P 1'
#
loop_
_entity.id
_entity.type
_entity.pdbx_description
1 polymer ?
#
loop_
_entity_poly.entity_id
_entity_poly.type
_entity_poly.pdbx_seq_one_letter_code
_entity_poly.pdbx_strand_id
1 'polypeptide(L)'
;MKNLLAILLVAVLALAYKLYVASDLTKQQANQIIAIQNKIDAFAKTADLDLQAKCSKQASFMFNELGWNRSGSLSSYQSHYNNKFNKCFLSIYSVQGNFVNQSVIDAYEQKVFATFMWKGQAGKKYWEVAPVICKAMPDTNNERICNSEKEYKEFVKNFME
;
A
#
# COMPACT_ATOMS: atom_id res chain seq x y z
N MET A 1 0.53 35.36 65.43
CA MET A 1 0.45 33.97 64.85
C MET A 1 -0.85 33.71 64.10
N LYS A 2 -2.05 34.10 64.59
CA LYS A 2 -3.34 33.81 63.91
C LYS A 2 -3.42 34.42 62.48
N ASN A 3 -2.90 35.60 62.22
CA ASN A 3 -2.96 36.25 60.91
C ASN A 3 -2.01 35.60 59.89
N LEU A 4 -0.90 35.04 60.32
CA LEU A 4 0.04 34.32 59.46
C LEU A 4 -0.56 33.00 58.94
N LEU A 5 -1.29 32.30 59.79
CA LEU A 5 -2.00 31.07 59.47
C LEU A 5 -3.10 31.29 58.41
N ALA A 6 -3.86 32.39 58.57
CA ALA A 6 -4.91 32.76 57.62
C ALA A 6 -4.35 33.10 56.22
N ILE A 7 -3.24 33.84 56.16
CA ILE A 7 -2.55 34.14 54.87
C ILE A 7 -2.04 32.87 54.17
N LEU A 8 -1.45 31.96 54.94
CA LEU A 8 -0.97 30.68 54.40
C LEU A 8 -2.11 29.85 53.82
N LEU A 9 -3.24 29.81 54.50
CA LEU A 9 -4.43 29.05 54.09
C LEU A 9 -5.01 29.59 52.77
N VAL A 10 -5.10 30.92 52.63
CA VAL A 10 -5.52 31.56 51.38
C VAL A 10 -4.56 31.29 50.23
N ALA A 11 -3.25 31.32 50.48
CA ALA A 11 -2.25 31.01 49.46
C ALA A 11 -2.34 29.54 48.96
N VAL A 12 -2.55 28.58 49.87
CA VAL A 12 -2.73 27.16 49.52
C VAL A 12 -4.00 26.95 48.70
N LEU A 13 -5.10 27.59 49.07
CA LEU A 13 -6.37 27.50 48.32
C LEU A 13 -6.21 28.10 46.90
N ALA A 14 -5.51 29.23 46.77
CA ALA A 14 -5.26 29.83 45.46
C ALA A 14 -4.37 28.96 44.57
N LEU A 15 -3.36 28.28 45.12
CA LEU A 15 -2.53 27.34 44.40
C LEU A 15 -3.32 26.09 43.97
N ALA A 16 -4.13 25.54 44.88
CA ALA A 16 -5.00 24.38 44.55
C ALA A 16 -5.99 24.72 43.45
N TYR A 17 -6.60 25.90 43.46
CA TYR A 17 -7.46 26.37 42.39
C TYR A 17 -6.74 26.50 41.03
N LYS A 18 -5.56 27.10 41.02
CA LYS A 18 -4.75 27.20 39.79
C LYS A 18 -4.38 25.84 39.22
N LEU A 19 -3.98 24.88 40.04
CA LEU A 19 -3.67 23.52 39.62
C LEU A 19 -4.92 22.81 39.05
N TYR A 20 -6.07 23.01 39.67
CA TYR A 20 -7.33 22.46 39.17
C TYR A 20 -7.68 23.01 37.77
N VAL A 21 -7.65 24.34 37.60
CA VAL A 21 -7.92 24.98 36.30
C VAL A 21 -6.90 24.53 35.24
N ALA A 22 -5.61 24.45 35.58
CA ALA A 22 -4.60 23.97 34.67
C ALA A 22 -4.84 22.50 34.24
N SER A 23 -5.26 21.63 35.16
CA SER A 23 -5.56 20.24 34.84
C SER A 23 -6.80 20.10 33.93
N ASP A 24 -7.81 20.95 34.12
CA ASP A 24 -9.01 20.95 33.27
C ASP A 24 -8.69 21.44 31.85
N LEU A 25 -7.88 22.48 31.72
CA LEU A 25 -7.41 23.00 30.43
C LEU A 25 -6.61 21.95 29.66
N THR A 26 -5.71 21.21 30.34
CA THR A 26 -4.92 20.16 29.70
C THR A 26 -5.80 19.00 29.20
N LYS A 27 -6.84 18.62 29.94
CA LYS A 27 -7.83 17.63 29.48
C LYS A 27 -8.60 18.10 28.27
N GLN A 28 -9.04 19.35 28.23
CA GLN A 28 -9.73 19.92 27.06
C GLN A 28 -8.83 19.92 25.83
N GLN A 29 -7.57 20.33 25.97
CA GLN A 29 -6.60 20.28 24.88
C GLN A 29 -6.34 18.86 24.37
N ALA A 30 -6.20 17.88 25.27
CA ALA A 30 -6.03 16.48 24.91
C ALA A 30 -7.23 15.96 24.11
N ASN A 31 -8.45 16.28 24.53
CA ASN A 31 -9.67 15.89 23.81
C ASN A 31 -9.76 16.52 22.41
N GLN A 32 -9.34 17.78 22.26
CA GLN A 32 -9.28 18.45 20.95
C GLN A 32 -8.26 17.80 20.03
N ILE A 33 -7.08 17.44 20.54
CA ILE A 33 -6.04 16.73 19.76
C ILE A 33 -6.56 15.39 19.26
N ILE A 34 -7.22 14.60 20.13
CA ILE A 34 -7.83 13.31 19.76
C ILE A 34 -8.90 13.51 18.66
N ALA A 35 -9.75 14.52 18.81
CA ALA A 35 -10.79 14.80 17.83
C ALA A 35 -10.21 15.21 16.44
N ILE A 36 -9.13 15.99 16.44
CA ILE A 36 -8.42 16.38 15.21
C ILE A 36 -7.76 15.14 14.58
N GLN A 37 -7.09 14.32 15.39
CA GLN A 37 -6.45 13.08 14.89
C GLN A 37 -7.47 12.17 14.23
N ASN A 38 -8.62 11.93 14.85
CA ASN A 38 -9.69 11.10 14.29
C ASN A 38 -10.21 11.65 12.95
N LYS A 39 -10.29 12.98 12.80
CA LYS A 39 -10.65 13.60 11.51
C LYS A 39 -9.58 13.38 10.45
N ILE A 40 -8.32 13.56 10.79
CA ILE A 40 -7.18 13.33 9.88
C ILE A 40 -7.19 11.87 9.40
N ASP A 41 -7.36 10.92 10.30
CA ASP A 41 -7.39 9.49 9.96
C ASP A 41 -8.58 9.14 9.05
N ALA A 42 -9.75 9.75 9.29
CA ALA A 42 -10.91 9.58 8.43
C ALA A 42 -10.69 10.16 7.03
N PHE A 43 -10.07 11.34 6.91
CA PHE A 43 -9.71 11.94 5.62
C PHE A 43 -8.66 11.10 4.87
N ALA A 44 -7.62 10.64 5.57
CA ALA A 44 -6.59 9.79 4.98
C ALA A 44 -7.17 8.49 4.42
N LYS A 45 -8.05 7.84 5.18
CA LYS A 45 -8.75 6.63 4.73
C LYS A 45 -9.64 6.88 3.51
N THR A 46 -10.36 8.01 3.47
CA THR A 46 -11.21 8.35 2.33
C THR A 46 -10.37 8.63 1.08
N ALA A 47 -9.25 9.34 1.22
CA ALA A 47 -8.33 9.61 0.12
C ALA A 47 -7.71 8.32 -0.43
N ASP A 48 -7.33 7.38 0.44
CA ASP A 48 -6.79 6.08 0.04
C ASP A 48 -7.81 5.25 -0.75
N LEU A 49 -9.06 5.21 -0.31
CA LEU A 49 -10.14 4.54 -1.04
C LEU A 49 -10.42 5.17 -2.42
N ASP A 50 -10.36 6.49 -2.55
CA ASP A 50 -10.53 7.19 -3.82
C ASP A 50 -9.37 6.87 -4.78
N LEU A 51 -8.13 6.88 -4.30
CA LEU A 51 -6.96 6.50 -5.08
C LEU A 51 -7.01 5.04 -5.53
N GLN A 52 -7.42 4.13 -4.64
CA GLN A 52 -7.61 2.72 -4.99
C GLN A 52 -8.72 2.54 -6.05
N ALA A 53 -9.83 3.28 -5.95
CA ALA A 53 -10.91 3.23 -6.93
C ALA A 53 -10.46 3.75 -8.31
N LYS A 54 -9.73 4.87 -8.34
CA LYS A 54 -9.13 5.41 -9.57
C LYS A 54 -8.14 4.44 -10.18
N CYS A 55 -7.29 3.83 -9.36
CA CYS A 55 -6.34 2.80 -9.78
C CYS A 55 -7.06 1.60 -10.40
N SER A 56 -8.10 1.08 -9.76
CA SER A 56 -8.87 -0.05 -10.29
C SER A 56 -9.48 0.27 -11.65
N LYS A 57 -10.05 1.46 -11.83
CA LYS A 57 -10.60 1.91 -13.10
C LYS A 57 -9.54 2.01 -14.20
N GLN A 58 -8.38 2.60 -13.90
CA GLN A 58 -7.27 2.73 -14.82
C GLN A 58 -6.67 1.36 -15.20
N ALA A 59 -6.50 0.48 -14.23
CA ALA A 59 -6.01 -0.88 -14.45
C ALA A 59 -6.95 -1.69 -15.34
N SER A 60 -8.26 -1.58 -15.14
CA SER A 60 -9.27 -2.21 -16.01
C SER A 60 -9.18 -1.70 -17.44
N PHE A 61 -9.07 -0.38 -17.62
CA PHE A 61 -8.89 0.23 -18.93
C PHE A 61 -7.63 -0.31 -19.63
N MET A 62 -6.48 -0.28 -18.92
CA MET A 62 -5.20 -0.78 -19.45
C MET A 62 -5.23 -2.26 -19.81
N PHE A 63 -5.84 -3.11 -18.97
CA PHE A 63 -5.96 -4.53 -19.24
C PHE A 63 -6.70 -4.80 -20.56
N ASN A 64 -7.75 -4.02 -20.83
CA ASN A 64 -8.52 -4.12 -22.06
C ASN A 64 -7.75 -3.57 -23.27
N GLU A 65 -7.11 -2.41 -23.15
CA GLU A 65 -6.34 -1.77 -24.23
C GLU A 65 -5.15 -2.62 -24.68
N LEU A 66 -4.44 -3.25 -23.74
CA LEU A 66 -3.35 -4.18 -24.03
C LEU A 66 -3.83 -5.49 -24.68
N GLY A 67 -5.15 -5.69 -24.75
CA GLY A 67 -5.77 -6.84 -25.40
C GLY A 67 -5.60 -8.17 -24.67
N TRP A 68 -5.37 -8.13 -23.35
CA TRP A 68 -5.25 -9.33 -22.52
C TRP A 68 -6.55 -10.12 -22.40
N ASN A 69 -7.69 -9.50 -22.71
CA ASN A 69 -9.02 -10.14 -22.73
C ASN A 69 -9.38 -10.82 -24.06
N ARG A 70 -8.44 -10.93 -25.00
CA ARG A 70 -8.69 -11.55 -26.30
C ARG A 70 -9.02 -13.04 -26.18
N SER A 71 -9.90 -13.51 -27.06
CA SER A 71 -10.28 -14.91 -27.15
C SER A 71 -9.04 -15.81 -27.38
N GLY A 72 -8.95 -16.91 -26.64
CA GLY A 72 -7.86 -17.90 -26.75
C GLY A 72 -6.77 -17.79 -25.68
N SER A 73 -6.81 -16.80 -24.81
CA SER A 73 -5.98 -16.74 -23.61
C SER A 73 -6.83 -16.76 -22.34
N LEU A 74 -6.37 -17.50 -21.34
CA LEU A 74 -6.90 -17.36 -19.97
C LEU A 74 -6.10 -16.25 -19.33
N SER A 75 -6.73 -15.13 -19.04
CA SER A 75 -6.06 -13.99 -18.41
C SER A 75 -6.90 -13.41 -17.28
N SER A 76 -6.22 -12.93 -16.27
CA SER A 76 -6.80 -12.22 -15.14
C SER A 76 -5.87 -11.10 -14.68
N TYR A 77 -6.40 -10.16 -13.92
CA TYR A 77 -5.60 -9.09 -13.36
C TYR A 77 -6.03 -8.72 -11.95
N GLN A 78 -5.12 -8.10 -11.24
CA GLN A 78 -5.36 -7.41 -9.98
C GLN A 78 -4.78 -6.00 -10.06
N SER A 79 -5.40 -5.06 -9.38
CA SER A 79 -4.90 -3.69 -9.27
C SER A 79 -4.66 -3.32 -7.82
N HIS A 80 -3.61 -2.54 -7.60
CA HIS A 80 -3.29 -2.01 -6.28
C HIS A 80 -2.69 -0.62 -6.41
N TYR A 81 -3.26 0.34 -5.68
CA TYR A 81 -2.62 1.63 -5.48
C TYR A 81 -1.67 1.52 -4.29
N ASN A 82 -0.40 1.69 -4.57
CA ASN A 82 0.65 1.59 -3.56
C ASN A 82 1.08 2.98 -3.11
N ASN A 83 0.75 3.32 -1.87
CA ASN A 83 1.04 4.62 -1.27
C ASN A 83 2.55 4.91 -1.17
N LYS A 84 3.37 3.89 -0.96
CA LYS A 84 4.83 4.03 -0.83
C LYS A 84 5.48 4.51 -2.13
N PHE A 85 5.00 4.02 -3.27
CA PHE A 85 5.50 4.39 -4.59
C PHE A 85 4.68 5.51 -5.22
N ASN A 86 3.53 5.87 -4.64
CA ASN A 86 2.53 6.76 -5.23
C ASN A 86 2.16 6.33 -6.66
N LYS A 87 1.92 5.03 -6.86
CA LYS A 87 1.69 4.40 -8.15
C LYS A 87 0.54 3.42 -8.14
N CYS A 88 -0.12 3.31 -9.29
CA CYS A 88 -1.14 2.31 -9.54
C CYS A 88 -0.52 1.12 -10.26
N PHE A 89 -0.40 -0.01 -9.58
CA PHE A 89 0.10 -1.24 -10.18
C PHE A 89 -1.02 -2.12 -10.69
N LEU A 90 -0.80 -2.65 -11.89
CA LEU A 90 -1.60 -3.67 -12.56
C LEU A 90 -0.77 -4.95 -12.64
N SER A 91 -1.17 -5.97 -11.89
CA SER A 91 -0.60 -7.31 -11.97
C SER A 91 -1.45 -8.16 -12.92
N ILE A 92 -0.84 -8.65 -13.98
CA ILE A 92 -1.49 -9.45 -15.02
C ILE A 92 -0.98 -10.88 -14.94
N TYR A 93 -1.89 -11.84 -14.99
CA TYR A 93 -1.60 -13.25 -15.19
C TYR A 93 -2.24 -13.72 -16.48
N SER A 94 -1.50 -14.42 -17.33
CA SER A 94 -2.06 -14.99 -18.54
C SER A 94 -1.46 -16.35 -18.89
N VAL A 95 -2.29 -17.21 -19.46
CA VAL A 95 -1.88 -18.50 -20.02
C VAL A 95 -2.26 -18.53 -21.49
N GLN A 96 -1.27 -18.74 -22.34
CA GLN A 96 -1.44 -18.84 -23.77
C GLN A 96 -0.68 -20.06 -24.32
N GLY A 97 -1.39 -21.07 -24.74
CA GLY A 97 -0.81 -22.36 -25.11
C GLY A 97 -0.05 -22.98 -23.93
N ASN A 98 1.24 -23.21 -24.10
CA ASN A 98 2.12 -23.74 -23.05
C ASN A 98 2.94 -22.65 -22.32
N PHE A 99 2.61 -21.39 -22.52
CA PHE A 99 3.23 -20.28 -21.82
C PHE A 99 2.38 -19.77 -20.67
N VAL A 100 3.02 -19.51 -19.54
CA VAL A 100 2.48 -18.74 -18.42
C VAL A 100 3.23 -17.43 -18.34
N ASN A 101 2.51 -16.33 -18.36
CA ASN A 101 3.07 -14.99 -18.23
C ASN A 101 2.48 -14.29 -17.02
N GLN A 102 3.34 -13.60 -16.27
CA GLN A 102 2.93 -12.70 -15.19
C GLN A 102 3.73 -11.41 -15.35
N SER A 103 3.07 -10.28 -15.16
CA SER A 103 3.70 -8.97 -15.26
C SER A 103 3.09 -8.00 -14.25
N VAL A 104 3.93 -7.12 -13.70
CA VAL A 104 3.47 -5.97 -12.92
C VAL A 104 3.84 -4.71 -13.67
N ILE A 105 2.85 -3.87 -13.94
CA ILE A 105 2.93 -2.69 -14.79
C ILE A 105 2.36 -1.50 -14.02
N ASP A 106 2.97 -0.33 -14.12
CA ASP A 106 2.33 0.93 -13.73
C ASP A 106 1.18 1.22 -14.72
N ALA A 107 -0.04 1.30 -14.21
CA ALA A 107 -1.22 1.46 -15.05
C ALA A 107 -1.33 2.84 -15.73
N TYR A 108 -0.62 3.86 -15.25
CA TYR A 108 -0.59 5.19 -15.86
C TYR A 108 0.61 5.38 -16.78
N GLU A 109 1.80 4.98 -16.33
CA GLU A 109 3.05 5.17 -17.10
C GLU A 109 3.34 4.02 -18.07
N GLN A 110 2.62 2.92 -18.00
CA GLN A 110 2.83 1.69 -18.80
C GLN A 110 4.23 1.07 -18.61
N LYS A 111 4.89 1.44 -17.54
CA LYS A 111 6.22 0.93 -17.21
C LYS A 111 6.12 -0.44 -16.57
N VAL A 112 6.88 -1.41 -17.09
CA VAL A 112 6.95 -2.76 -16.54
C VAL A 112 7.91 -2.76 -15.35
N PHE A 113 7.45 -3.25 -14.19
CA PHE A 113 8.22 -3.37 -12.96
C PHE A 113 8.64 -4.80 -12.66
N ALA A 114 7.89 -5.79 -13.11
CA ALA A 114 8.27 -7.18 -12.97
C ALA A 114 7.71 -8.01 -14.12
N THR A 115 8.45 -9.03 -14.54
CA THR A 115 8.05 -9.98 -15.57
C THR A 115 8.49 -11.38 -15.20
N PHE A 116 7.56 -12.32 -15.32
CA PHE A 116 7.80 -13.74 -15.23
C PHE A 116 7.21 -14.42 -16.47
N MET A 117 8.00 -15.25 -17.13
CA MET A 117 7.56 -16.09 -18.23
C MET A 117 8.06 -17.50 -18.02
N TRP A 118 7.15 -18.44 -18.07
CA TRP A 118 7.45 -19.84 -18.00
C TRP A 118 6.90 -20.56 -19.22
N LYS A 119 7.63 -21.57 -19.73
CA LYS A 119 7.20 -22.38 -20.85
C LYS A 119 7.13 -23.84 -20.46
N GLY A 120 5.97 -24.46 -20.63
CA GLY A 120 5.77 -25.89 -20.40
C GLY A 120 6.66 -26.73 -21.28
N GLN A 121 7.24 -27.80 -20.71
CA GLN A 121 8.02 -28.80 -21.40
C GLN A 121 7.36 -30.18 -21.24
N ALA A 122 7.22 -30.91 -22.34
CA ALA A 122 6.62 -32.23 -22.34
C ALA A 122 7.37 -33.18 -21.36
N GLY A 123 6.62 -33.88 -20.51
CA GLY A 123 7.18 -34.86 -19.56
C GLY A 123 7.81 -34.24 -18.30
N LYS A 124 7.85 -32.90 -18.19
CA LYS A 124 8.36 -32.21 -16.99
C LYS A 124 7.26 -31.52 -16.21
N LYS A 125 7.39 -31.51 -14.89
CA LYS A 125 6.50 -30.77 -14.01
C LYS A 125 6.91 -29.28 -13.99
N TYR A 126 5.97 -28.41 -13.62
CA TYR A 126 6.16 -26.96 -13.59
C TYR A 126 7.43 -26.53 -12.82
N TRP A 127 7.67 -27.13 -11.64
CA TRP A 127 8.82 -26.79 -10.80
C TRP A 127 10.16 -27.38 -11.25
N GLU A 128 10.15 -28.25 -12.26
CA GLU A 128 11.36 -28.86 -12.84
C GLU A 128 11.92 -28.02 -14.02
N VAL A 129 11.20 -26.97 -14.41
CA VAL A 129 11.55 -26.12 -15.54
C VAL A 129 11.80 -24.71 -15.05
N ALA A 130 13.00 -24.22 -15.26
CA ALA A 130 13.35 -22.83 -14.96
C ALA A 130 12.50 -21.85 -15.81
N PRO A 131 12.17 -20.67 -15.30
CA PRO A 131 11.49 -19.66 -16.07
C PRO A 131 12.36 -19.19 -17.26
N VAL A 132 11.71 -18.84 -18.35
CA VAL A 132 12.36 -18.26 -19.54
C VAL A 132 12.78 -16.82 -19.24
N ILE A 133 11.92 -16.09 -18.52
CA ILE A 133 12.17 -14.74 -18.03
C ILE A 133 11.70 -14.69 -16.60
N CYS A 134 12.53 -14.19 -15.71
CA CYS A 134 12.15 -13.88 -14.34
C CYS A 134 12.95 -12.69 -13.84
N LYS A 135 12.32 -11.52 -13.77
CA LYS A 135 12.99 -10.29 -13.35
C LYS A 135 12.04 -9.27 -12.75
N ALA A 136 12.58 -8.46 -11.86
CA ALA A 136 11.90 -7.30 -11.30
C ALA A 136 12.84 -6.08 -11.30
N MET A 137 12.29 -4.92 -11.54
CA MET A 137 12.98 -3.63 -11.51
C MET A 137 12.33 -2.75 -10.45
N PRO A 138 12.72 -2.89 -9.17
CA PRO A 138 12.14 -2.12 -8.08
C PRO A 138 12.42 -0.61 -8.19
N ASP A 139 13.50 -0.26 -8.86
CA ASP A 139 13.81 1.11 -9.28
C ASP A 139 14.46 1.10 -10.68
N THR A 140 14.77 2.28 -11.23
CA THR A 140 15.27 2.42 -12.59
C THR A 140 16.66 1.82 -12.83
N ASN A 141 17.40 1.48 -11.78
CA ASN A 141 18.82 1.09 -11.88
C ASN A 141 19.13 -0.31 -11.30
N ASN A 142 18.17 -0.97 -10.65
CA ASN A 142 18.39 -2.24 -9.98
C ASN A 142 17.49 -3.33 -10.57
N GLU A 143 17.95 -4.00 -11.61
CA GLU A 143 17.31 -5.23 -12.08
C GLU A 143 17.65 -6.40 -11.16
N ARG A 144 16.63 -7.11 -10.69
CA ARG A 144 16.76 -8.36 -9.94
C ARG A 144 16.28 -9.52 -10.78
N ILE A 145 17.12 -10.53 -10.92
CA ILE A 145 16.79 -11.77 -11.63
C ILE A 145 16.31 -12.79 -10.61
N CYS A 146 15.32 -13.59 -10.97
CA CYS A 146 14.78 -14.68 -10.17
C CYS A 146 14.82 -16.01 -10.95
N ASN A 147 14.85 -17.12 -10.22
CA ASN A 147 14.96 -18.44 -10.80
C ASN A 147 13.69 -19.29 -10.60
N SER A 148 12.69 -18.74 -9.92
CA SER A 148 11.43 -19.43 -9.61
C SER A 148 10.25 -18.47 -9.50
N GLU A 149 9.03 -19.01 -9.68
CA GLU A 149 7.80 -18.26 -9.43
C GLU A 149 7.69 -17.78 -7.97
N LYS A 150 8.23 -18.54 -7.02
CA LYS A 150 8.24 -18.16 -5.61
C LYS A 150 9.04 -16.88 -5.41
N GLU A 151 10.25 -16.81 -5.95
CA GLU A 151 11.08 -15.60 -5.88
C GLU A 151 10.42 -14.43 -6.60
N TYR A 152 9.78 -14.67 -7.76
CA TYR A 152 9.00 -13.65 -8.45
C TYR A 152 7.89 -13.08 -7.57
N LYS A 153 7.11 -13.93 -6.91
CA LYS A 153 6.03 -13.52 -6.00
C LYS A 153 6.55 -12.68 -4.82
N GLU A 154 7.71 -13.02 -4.28
CA GLU A 154 8.35 -12.20 -3.23
C GLU A 154 8.74 -10.81 -3.74
N PHE A 155 9.22 -10.69 -4.98
CA PHE A 155 9.50 -9.39 -5.59
C PHE A 155 8.25 -8.56 -5.83
N VAL A 156 7.19 -9.19 -6.34
CA VAL A 156 5.91 -8.55 -6.67
C VAL A 156 5.16 -8.07 -5.43
N LYS A 157 5.36 -8.73 -4.29
CA LYS A 157 4.74 -8.37 -3.02
C LYS A 157 4.94 -6.89 -2.66
N ASN A 158 6.12 -6.35 -2.88
CA ASN A 158 6.43 -4.94 -2.59
C ASN A 158 5.59 -3.94 -3.40
N PHE A 159 5.06 -4.33 -4.56
CA PHE A 159 4.23 -3.48 -5.41
C PHE A 159 2.74 -3.66 -5.13
N MET A 160 2.34 -4.85 -4.69
CA MET A 160 0.93 -5.26 -4.57
C MET A 160 0.42 -5.30 -3.11
N GLU A 161 1.22 -4.87 -2.15
CA GLU A 161 0.90 -4.64 -0.72
C GLU A 161 1.39 -3.21 -0.31
#